data_dd3c9b856c426f194c1cc49090bdc4e0
#
_entry.id   dd3c9b856c426f194c1cc49090bdc4e0
#
_cell.length_a   1.000
_cell.length_b   1.000
_cell.length_c   1.000
_cell.angle_alpha   90.00
_cell.angle_beta   90.00
_cell.angle_gamma   90.00
#
_symmetry.space_group_name_H-M   'P 1'
#
loop_
_entity.id
_entity.type
_entity.pdbx_description
1 polymer ?
#
loop_
_entity_poly.entity_id
_entity_poly.type
_entity_poly.pdbx_seq_one_letter_code
_entity_poly.pdbx_strand_id
1 'polypeptide(L)'
;MPVGGGDRGDPPTDADGSGQCFLTDNVDGNSDVDGGRTTLISPTIDLGGADATISYWRWYSNDTGGSPNADVFIVDISNDDGVNWVNVETIGPSGPGTSGGWLFHEFNVADFVAPTPLVRVRFIASDTANGSLVEAAIDDFLVQTFSCESGGPAGGDLDGNGVVAIEDFLALLEAWGPCPEPPAQCPADLNGDGQVELDDILILLANWG
;
A
#
# COMPACT_ATOMS: atom_id res chain seq x y z
N MET A 1 -4.33 7.87 -18.02
CA MET A 1 -4.83 8.77 -19.08
C MET A 1 -4.57 10.20 -18.63
N PRO A 2 -4.44 11.21 -19.54
CA PRO A 2 -4.41 12.61 -19.13
C PRO A 2 -5.66 12.93 -18.31
N VAL A 3 -5.53 13.86 -17.37
CA VAL A 3 -6.67 14.34 -16.58
C VAL A 3 -7.69 15.06 -17.48
N GLY A 4 -8.96 15.08 -17.05
CA GLY A 4 -10.03 15.79 -17.74
C GLY A 4 -9.94 17.31 -17.64
N GLY A 5 -10.87 18.00 -18.27
CA GLY A 5 -10.97 19.46 -18.24
C GLY A 5 -11.55 20.03 -16.93
N GLY A 6 -11.98 19.20 -15.98
CA GLY A 6 -12.70 19.60 -14.79
C GLY A 6 -14.18 19.85 -15.00
N ASP A 7 -14.70 19.56 -16.19
CA ASP A 7 -16.11 19.67 -16.49
C ASP A 7 -16.89 18.52 -15.85
N ARG A 8 -18.12 18.80 -15.41
CA ARG A 8 -19.08 17.82 -14.92
C ARG A 8 -18.62 16.96 -13.71
N GLY A 9 -17.58 17.38 -12.99
CA GLY A 9 -17.09 16.64 -11.81
C GLY A 9 -15.78 15.89 -12.01
N ASP A 10 -15.20 15.92 -13.20
CA ASP A 10 -13.86 15.39 -13.49
C ASP A 10 -12.76 16.06 -12.67
N PRO A 11 -11.67 15.36 -12.33
CA PRO A 11 -10.50 16.00 -11.77
C PRO A 11 -9.83 16.94 -12.80
N PRO A 12 -9.63 18.22 -12.47
CA PRO A 12 -8.96 19.17 -13.37
C PRO A 12 -7.45 18.91 -13.48
N THR A 13 -6.89 18.20 -12.49
CA THR A 13 -5.47 17.80 -12.41
C THR A 13 -5.37 16.44 -11.75
N ASP A 14 -4.27 15.73 -12.00
CA ASP A 14 -3.89 14.57 -11.21
C ASP A 14 -3.52 14.95 -9.77
N ALA A 15 -3.34 13.98 -8.90
CA ALA A 15 -3.04 14.22 -7.50
C ALA A 15 -1.54 14.44 -7.25
N ASP A 16 -0.67 13.73 -8.00
CA ASP A 16 0.79 13.69 -7.78
C ASP A 16 1.61 14.62 -8.69
N GLY A 17 0.99 15.24 -9.71
CA GLY A 17 1.65 16.12 -10.68
C GLY A 17 2.34 15.36 -11.83
N SER A 18 2.10 14.07 -12.00
CA SER A 18 2.62 13.26 -13.10
C SER A 18 1.98 13.57 -14.44
N GLY A 19 0.80 14.18 -14.42
CA GLY A 19 -0.03 14.47 -15.60
C GLY A 19 -0.88 13.29 -16.04
N GLN A 20 -1.00 12.23 -15.24
CA GLN A 20 -1.75 11.01 -15.55
C GLN A 20 -2.43 10.42 -14.30
N CYS A 21 -3.67 10.01 -14.44
CA CYS A 21 -4.38 9.19 -13.44
C CYS A 21 -5.30 8.20 -14.15
N PHE A 22 -5.88 7.26 -13.41
CA PHE A 22 -6.98 6.43 -13.88
C PHE A 22 -8.29 7.14 -13.57
N LEU A 23 -9.11 7.41 -14.57
CA LEU A 23 -10.40 8.07 -14.40
C LEU A 23 -11.49 7.40 -15.26
N THR A 24 -12.74 7.67 -14.92
CA THR A 24 -13.90 7.08 -15.56
C THR A 24 -14.03 7.52 -17.01
N ASP A 25 -13.84 8.80 -17.28
CA ASP A 25 -13.67 9.36 -18.62
C ASP A 25 -12.95 10.72 -18.54
N ASN A 26 -12.54 11.28 -19.70
CA ASN A 26 -11.93 12.58 -19.83
C ASN A 26 -12.32 13.32 -21.12
N VAL A 27 -13.44 12.95 -21.70
CA VAL A 27 -13.96 13.57 -22.92
C VAL A 27 -14.96 14.67 -22.54
N ASP A 28 -14.76 15.89 -23.06
CA ASP A 28 -15.69 16.98 -22.85
C ASP A 28 -17.09 16.61 -23.36
N GLY A 29 -18.11 16.94 -22.56
CA GLY A 29 -19.51 16.75 -22.95
C GLY A 29 -20.23 15.71 -22.12
N ASN A 30 -20.65 14.59 -22.68
CA ASN A 30 -21.36 13.53 -21.98
C ASN A 30 -20.43 12.36 -21.72
N SER A 31 -19.56 12.52 -20.75
CA SER A 31 -18.62 11.50 -20.32
C SER A 31 -18.65 11.36 -18.81
N ASP A 32 -19.51 10.53 -18.34
CA ASP A 32 -19.67 10.14 -16.95
C ASP A 32 -20.02 8.64 -16.90
N VAL A 33 -20.04 8.04 -15.73
CA VAL A 33 -20.51 6.67 -15.59
C VAL A 33 -22.01 6.64 -15.80
N ASP A 34 -22.45 6.02 -16.91
CA ASP A 34 -23.86 5.93 -17.29
C ASP A 34 -24.42 4.51 -17.10
N GLY A 35 -25.46 4.40 -16.28
CA GLY A 35 -26.36 3.24 -16.24
C GLY A 35 -25.69 1.91 -15.85
N GLY A 36 -24.85 1.92 -14.80
CA GLY A 36 -24.21 0.67 -14.36
C GLY A 36 -23.02 0.88 -13.44
N ARG A 37 -21.99 0.07 -13.63
CA ARG A 37 -20.76 0.11 -12.83
C ARG A 37 -19.54 0.06 -13.73
N THR A 38 -18.57 0.92 -13.42
CA THR A 38 -17.21 0.83 -13.93
C THR A 38 -16.30 0.31 -12.83
N THR A 39 -15.39 -0.60 -13.17
CA THR A 39 -14.49 -1.20 -12.18
C THR A 39 -13.06 -1.17 -12.67
N LEU A 40 -12.17 -0.57 -11.87
CA LEU A 40 -10.72 -0.66 -12.01
C LEU A 40 -10.21 -1.73 -11.05
N ILE A 41 -9.41 -2.68 -11.54
CA ILE A 41 -8.83 -3.75 -10.72
C ILE A 41 -7.30 -3.69 -10.85
N SER A 42 -6.60 -3.77 -9.71
CA SER A 42 -5.14 -3.85 -9.69
C SER A 42 -4.64 -5.13 -10.35
N PRO A 43 -3.39 -5.16 -10.83
CA PRO A 43 -2.69 -6.42 -11.01
C PRO A 43 -2.69 -7.24 -9.72
N THR A 44 -2.40 -8.54 -9.82
CA THR A 44 -2.17 -9.39 -8.64
C THR A 44 -0.92 -8.91 -7.90
N ILE A 45 -1.04 -8.71 -6.61
CA ILE A 45 0.01 -8.27 -5.70
C ILE A 45 0.47 -9.48 -4.88
N ASP A 46 1.73 -9.85 -5.03
CA ASP A 46 2.34 -10.92 -4.25
C ASP A 46 2.93 -10.33 -2.96
N LEU A 47 2.29 -10.60 -1.84
CA LEU A 47 2.77 -10.19 -0.52
C LEU A 47 3.58 -11.29 0.17
N GLY A 48 3.59 -12.53 -0.36
CA GLY A 48 4.39 -13.64 0.17
C GLY A 48 4.10 -13.98 1.64
N GLY A 49 3.00 -13.46 2.21
CA GLY A 49 2.66 -13.56 3.63
C GLY A 49 3.18 -12.38 4.50
N ALA A 50 3.96 -11.46 3.93
CA ALA A 50 4.34 -10.22 4.59
C ALA A 50 3.17 -9.23 4.61
N ASP A 51 3.03 -8.47 5.70
CA ASP A 51 2.03 -7.40 5.73
C ASP A 51 2.44 -6.23 4.82
N ALA A 52 1.45 -5.45 4.42
CA ALA A 52 1.66 -4.30 3.55
C ALA A 52 0.67 -3.20 3.87
N THR A 53 1.12 -1.97 3.67
CA THR A 53 0.24 -0.81 3.57
C THR A 53 -0.06 -0.56 2.09
N ILE A 54 -1.32 -0.34 1.78
CA ILE A 54 -1.77 0.10 0.46
C ILE A 54 -2.30 1.52 0.60
N SER A 55 -1.82 2.41 -0.25
CA SER A 55 -2.27 3.79 -0.30
C SER A 55 -2.62 4.23 -1.72
N TYR A 56 -3.48 5.21 -1.82
CA TYR A 56 -3.90 5.83 -3.08
C TYR A 56 -4.53 7.19 -2.84
N TRP A 57 -4.56 8.02 -3.87
CA TRP A 57 -5.43 9.16 -3.94
C TRP A 57 -6.67 8.77 -4.72
N ARG A 58 -7.84 9.19 -4.23
CA ARG A 58 -9.12 9.00 -4.90
C ARG A 58 -9.85 10.31 -5.11
N TRP A 59 -10.52 10.40 -6.23
CA TRP A 59 -11.50 11.42 -6.56
C TRP A 59 -12.85 10.76 -6.75
N TYR A 60 -13.90 11.35 -6.23
CA TYR A 60 -15.26 10.91 -6.46
C TYR A 60 -16.23 12.08 -6.42
N SER A 61 -17.09 12.18 -7.43
CA SER A 61 -18.17 13.19 -7.55
C SER A 61 -19.45 12.50 -7.95
N ASN A 62 -20.55 12.78 -7.22
CA ASN A 62 -21.91 12.34 -7.52
C ASN A 62 -22.96 13.34 -7.06
N ASP A 63 -22.58 14.59 -6.78
CA ASP A 63 -23.46 15.62 -6.21
C ASP A 63 -24.17 16.47 -7.26
N THR A 64 -24.07 16.12 -8.52
CA THR A 64 -24.65 16.81 -9.66
C THR A 64 -25.57 15.90 -10.49
N GLY A 65 -26.23 16.47 -11.52
CA GLY A 65 -27.16 15.73 -12.37
C GLY A 65 -28.61 15.75 -11.90
N GLY A 66 -29.41 14.84 -12.42
CA GLY A 66 -30.85 14.74 -12.16
C GLY A 66 -31.21 14.01 -10.87
N SER A 67 -30.29 13.20 -10.32
CA SER A 67 -30.44 12.43 -9.08
C SER A 67 -29.16 12.52 -8.24
N PRO A 68 -28.77 13.72 -7.80
CA PRO A 68 -27.53 13.89 -7.06
C PRO A 68 -27.54 13.13 -5.73
N ASN A 69 -26.38 12.64 -5.32
CA ASN A 69 -26.17 11.89 -4.08
C ASN A 69 -26.99 10.58 -4.00
N ALA A 70 -27.09 9.86 -5.13
CA ALA A 70 -27.82 8.60 -5.21
C ALA A 70 -26.89 7.37 -5.29
N ASP A 71 -25.64 7.55 -5.65
CA ASP A 71 -24.70 6.50 -5.96
C ASP A 71 -23.52 6.46 -4.98
N VAL A 72 -22.71 5.39 -5.07
CA VAL A 72 -21.59 5.16 -4.18
C VAL A 72 -20.33 4.75 -4.97
N PHE A 73 -19.18 5.07 -4.38
CA PHE A 73 -17.89 4.56 -4.78
C PHE A 73 -17.40 3.56 -3.74
N ILE A 74 -16.98 2.38 -4.18
CA ILE A 74 -16.59 1.27 -3.32
C ILE A 74 -15.14 0.89 -3.60
N VAL A 75 -14.39 0.65 -2.54
CA VAL A 75 -13.08 0.03 -2.59
C VAL A 75 -13.13 -1.29 -1.85
N ASP A 76 -12.74 -2.35 -2.53
CA ASP A 76 -12.70 -3.69 -1.96
C ASP A 76 -11.31 -4.31 -2.17
N ILE A 77 -10.92 -5.20 -1.24
CA ILE A 77 -9.72 -6.01 -1.31
C ILE A 77 -10.07 -7.50 -1.37
N SER A 78 -9.25 -8.26 -2.08
CA SER A 78 -9.29 -9.72 -2.17
C SER A 78 -7.93 -10.30 -1.83
N ASN A 79 -7.87 -11.49 -1.25
CA ASN A 79 -6.64 -12.26 -1.07
C ASN A 79 -6.65 -13.62 -1.80
N ASP A 80 -7.58 -13.81 -2.71
CA ASP A 80 -7.79 -15.03 -3.49
C ASP A 80 -8.00 -14.76 -5.00
N ASP A 81 -7.23 -13.79 -5.51
CA ASP A 81 -7.22 -13.36 -6.93
C ASP A 81 -8.58 -12.84 -7.44
N GLY A 82 -9.39 -12.27 -6.53
CA GLY A 82 -10.68 -11.67 -6.89
C GLY A 82 -11.89 -12.61 -6.83
N VAL A 83 -11.75 -13.79 -6.23
CA VAL A 83 -12.88 -14.72 -6.02
C VAL A 83 -13.79 -14.20 -4.92
N ASN A 84 -13.23 -13.78 -3.80
CA ASN A 84 -13.95 -13.15 -2.69
C ASN A 84 -13.42 -11.75 -2.43
N TRP A 85 -14.31 -10.84 -2.03
CA TRP A 85 -13.99 -9.44 -1.80
C TRP A 85 -14.45 -8.99 -0.42
N VAL A 86 -13.59 -8.23 0.27
CA VAL A 86 -13.86 -7.59 1.56
C VAL A 86 -13.87 -6.08 1.33
N ASN A 87 -14.87 -5.38 1.86
CA ASN A 87 -14.98 -3.93 1.70
C ASN A 87 -13.93 -3.22 2.57
N VAL A 88 -13.19 -2.30 1.94
CA VAL A 88 -12.22 -1.41 2.60
C VAL A 88 -12.89 -0.09 2.95
N GLU A 89 -13.51 0.56 1.94
CA GLU A 89 -14.28 1.78 2.17
C GLU A 89 -15.46 1.89 1.20
N THR A 90 -16.46 2.66 1.63
CA THR A 90 -17.61 3.04 0.81
C THR A 90 -17.83 4.53 0.95
N ILE A 91 -17.77 5.27 -0.15
CA ILE A 91 -17.95 6.72 -0.20
C ILE A 91 -19.29 7.02 -0.83
N GLY A 92 -20.05 7.88 -0.19
CA GLY A 92 -21.38 8.23 -0.64
C GLY A 92 -22.51 7.47 0.08
N PRO A 93 -23.76 7.63 -0.34
CA PRO A 93 -24.18 8.46 -1.49
C PRO A 93 -24.02 9.97 -1.25
N SER A 94 -23.90 10.44 -0.01
CA SER A 94 -23.68 11.84 0.35
C SER A 94 -22.66 11.97 1.48
N GLY A 95 -22.07 13.16 1.64
CA GLY A 95 -21.13 13.43 2.72
C GLY A 95 -19.71 13.75 2.21
N PRO A 96 -18.69 13.63 3.07
CA PRO A 96 -17.33 13.96 2.68
C PRO A 96 -16.84 13.12 1.50
N GLY A 97 -16.20 13.77 0.52
CA GLY A 97 -15.59 13.10 -0.65
C GLY A 97 -16.57 12.71 -1.75
N THR A 98 -17.79 13.32 -1.80
CA THR A 98 -18.77 13.07 -2.85
C THR A 98 -18.95 14.25 -3.83
N SER A 99 -18.16 15.31 -3.67
CA SER A 99 -18.23 16.53 -4.48
C SER A 99 -16.92 16.83 -5.20
N GLY A 100 -16.19 15.77 -5.54
CA GLY A 100 -14.85 15.90 -6.08
C GLY A 100 -13.79 16.27 -5.03
N GLY A 101 -12.57 16.47 -5.48
CA GLY A 101 -11.39 16.71 -4.64
C GLY A 101 -10.59 15.43 -4.39
N TRP A 102 -9.27 15.54 -4.56
CA TRP A 102 -8.37 14.44 -4.25
C TRP A 102 -8.28 14.21 -2.76
N LEU A 103 -8.57 13.00 -2.32
CA LEU A 103 -8.46 12.55 -0.92
C LEU A 103 -7.55 11.35 -0.83
N PHE A 104 -6.55 11.45 0.04
CA PHE A 104 -5.63 10.36 0.34
C PHE A 104 -6.31 9.33 1.24
N HIS A 105 -6.09 8.07 0.94
CA HIS A 105 -6.49 6.94 1.76
C HIS A 105 -5.35 5.94 1.88
N GLU A 106 -5.22 5.36 3.07
CA GLU A 106 -4.20 4.36 3.38
C GLU A 106 -4.78 3.32 4.34
N PHE A 107 -4.42 2.07 4.16
CA PHE A 107 -4.84 0.98 5.04
C PHE A 107 -3.82 -0.16 5.08
N ASN A 108 -3.77 -0.90 6.19
CA ASN A 108 -2.99 -2.14 6.28
C ASN A 108 -3.78 -3.30 5.71
N VAL A 109 -3.16 -4.14 4.92
CA VAL A 109 -3.80 -5.31 4.30
C VAL A 109 -4.30 -6.28 5.35
N ALA A 110 -3.51 -6.54 6.41
CA ALA A 110 -3.86 -7.47 7.48
C ALA A 110 -5.09 -7.08 8.29
N ASP A 111 -5.51 -5.79 8.27
CA ASP A 111 -6.73 -5.33 8.93
C ASP A 111 -8.01 -5.84 8.23
N PHE A 112 -7.91 -6.24 6.96
CA PHE A 112 -9.04 -6.66 6.13
C PHE A 112 -8.97 -8.12 5.70
N VAL A 113 -7.80 -8.56 5.22
CA VAL A 113 -7.58 -9.92 4.72
C VAL A 113 -6.19 -10.41 5.10
N ALA A 114 -6.02 -11.72 5.23
CA ALA A 114 -4.67 -12.29 5.40
C ALA A 114 -3.81 -11.98 4.17
N PRO A 115 -2.56 -11.48 4.33
CA PRO A 115 -1.65 -11.26 3.22
C PRO A 115 -1.31 -12.59 2.53
N THR A 116 -1.47 -12.62 1.20
CA THR A 116 -1.20 -13.79 0.35
C THR A 116 -0.47 -13.36 -0.93
N PRO A 117 0.05 -14.30 -1.75
CA PRO A 117 0.53 -13.97 -3.09
C PRO A 117 -0.57 -13.57 -4.10
N LEU A 118 -1.84 -13.55 -3.70
CA LEU A 118 -2.99 -13.38 -4.58
C LEU A 118 -3.86 -12.17 -4.16
N VAL A 119 -3.23 -11.12 -3.65
CA VAL A 119 -3.95 -9.91 -3.24
C VAL A 119 -4.32 -9.07 -4.47
N ARG A 120 -5.54 -8.54 -4.49
CA ARG A 120 -6.02 -7.55 -5.45
C ARG A 120 -6.85 -6.48 -4.76
N VAL A 121 -6.82 -5.28 -5.31
CA VAL A 121 -7.71 -4.18 -4.93
C VAL A 121 -8.59 -3.83 -6.13
N ARG A 122 -9.86 -3.52 -5.88
CA ARG A 122 -10.74 -2.98 -6.90
C ARG A 122 -11.44 -1.71 -6.45
N PHE A 123 -11.66 -0.83 -7.40
CA PHE A 123 -12.34 0.43 -7.26
C PHE A 123 -13.58 0.40 -8.15
N ILE A 124 -14.76 0.68 -7.60
CA ILE A 124 -16.03 0.56 -8.29
C ILE A 124 -16.77 1.88 -8.22
N ALA A 125 -16.90 2.56 -9.35
CA ALA A 125 -17.81 3.68 -9.50
C ALA A 125 -19.15 3.18 -10.05
N SER A 126 -20.23 3.62 -9.48
CA SER A 126 -21.58 3.18 -9.85
C SER A 126 -22.43 4.38 -10.21
N ASP A 127 -23.17 4.30 -11.32
CA ASP A 127 -24.37 5.07 -11.58
C ASP A 127 -25.53 4.09 -11.81
N THR A 128 -26.27 3.80 -10.76
CA THR A 128 -27.42 2.89 -10.77
C THR A 128 -28.73 3.62 -10.61
N ALA A 129 -28.70 4.89 -10.21
CA ALA A 129 -29.84 5.78 -10.13
C ALA A 129 -29.93 6.60 -11.44
N ASN A 130 -31.13 6.82 -11.94
CA ASN A 130 -31.30 7.56 -13.19
C ASN A 130 -30.87 9.02 -13.07
N GLY A 131 -29.87 9.42 -13.84
CA GLY A 131 -29.47 10.80 -14.08
C GLY A 131 -28.49 11.41 -13.10
N SER A 132 -27.77 10.63 -12.31
CA SER A 132 -26.59 11.10 -11.59
C SER A 132 -25.49 11.41 -12.58
N LEU A 133 -24.64 12.40 -12.27
CA LEU A 133 -23.34 12.56 -12.89
C LEU A 133 -22.30 11.98 -11.95
N VAL A 134 -21.72 10.86 -12.34
CA VAL A 134 -20.76 10.14 -11.51
C VAL A 134 -19.40 10.14 -12.18
N GLU A 135 -18.42 10.76 -11.49
CA GLU A 135 -17.04 10.74 -11.91
C GLU A 135 -16.16 10.20 -10.79
N ALA A 136 -15.20 9.37 -11.17
CA ALA A 136 -14.24 8.81 -10.25
C ALA A 136 -12.84 8.72 -10.87
N ALA A 137 -11.83 8.88 -10.03
CA ALA A 137 -10.46 8.68 -10.43
C ALA A 137 -9.60 8.11 -9.29
N ILE A 138 -8.53 7.44 -9.68
CA ILE A 138 -7.50 6.90 -8.78
C ILE A 138 -6.14 7.35 -9.29
N ASP A 139 -5.30 7.76 -8.35
CA ASP A 139 -3.94 8.18 -8.61
C ASP A 139 -2.98 7.69 -7.52
N ASP A 140 -1.68 7.64 -7.83
CA ASP A 140 -0.59 7.29 -6.91
C ASP A 140 -0.89 6.02 -6.08
N PHE A 141 -1.34 4.95 -6.75
CA PHE A 141 -1.57 3.67 -6.10
C PHE A 141 -0.24 3.02 -5.73
N LEU A 142 0.02 2.90 -4.44
CA LEU A 142 1.27 2.40 -3.89
C LEU A 142 1.02 1.21 -2.96
N VAL A 143 1.91 0.22 -3.04
CA VAL A 143 1.98 -0.92 -2.11
C VAL A 143 3.34 -0.89 -1.43
N GLN A 144 3.35 -0.74 -0.12
CA GLN A 144 4.55 -0.78 0.70
C GLN A 144 4.52 -2.01 1.59
N THR A 145 5.39 -2.96 1.31
CA THR A 145 5.58 -4.12 2.17
C THR A 145 6.48 -3.73 3.35
N PHE A 146 6.03 -4.05 4.54
CA PHE A 146 6.91 -4.08 5.70
C PHE A 146 7.46 -5.52 5.79
N SER A 147 8.60 -5.76 5.21
CA SER A 147 9.43 -6.80 5.75
C SER A 147 10.03 -6.22 7.04
N CYS A 148 9.63 -6.74 8.22
CA CYS A 148 10.71 -7.04 9.12
C CYS A 148 11.59 -7.99 8.31
N GLU A 149 12.59 -7.49 7.60
CA GLU A 149 13.74 -8.32 7.44
C GLU A 149 14.02 -8.77 8.87
N SER A 150 13.84 -10.05 9.15
CA SER A 150 14.73 -10.71 10.08
C SER A 150 16.09 -10.41 9.46
N GLY A 151 16.62 -9.21 9.76
CA GLY A 151 17.99 -8.84 9.48
C GLY A 151 18.77 -10.07 9.89
N GLY A 152 19.67 -10.51 9.09
CA GLY A 152 20.48 -11.65 9.49
C GLY A 152 20.79 -11.51 10.98
N PRO A 153 20.86 -12.56 11.73
CA PRO A 153 20.46 -12.77 13.12
C PRO A 153 20.21 -11.48 13.90
N ALA A 154 18.93 -11.19 14.25
CA ALA A 154 18.32 -9.93 14.70
C ALA A 154 19.33 -9.05 15.44
N GLY A 155 19.88 -8.01 14.81
CA GLY A 155 21.01 -7.19 15.17
C GLY A 155 21.82 -7.64 16.39
N GLY A 156 22.33 -8.89 16.36
CA GLY A 156 23.03 -9.48 17.49
C GLY A 156 22.55 -10.85 17.97
N ASP A 157 21.47 -11.44 17.43
CA ASP A 157 21.08 -12.85 17.67
C ASP A 157 22.00 -13.76 16.85
N LEU A 158 23.17 -14.07 17.39
CA LEU A 158 24.22 -14.80 16.70
C LEU A 158 24.02 -16.32 16.74
N ASP A 159 23.23 -16.84 17.68
CA ASP A 159 22.91 -18.27 17.79
C ASP A 159 21.60 -18.63 17.07
N GLY A 160 20.80 -17.64 16.63
CA GLY A 160 19.57 -17.84 15.86
C GLY A 160 18.38 -18.34 16.68
N ASN A 161 18.38 -18.12 17.99
CA ASN A 161 17.31 -18.56 18.89
C ASN A 161 16.11 -17.58 18.96
N GLY A 162 16.25 -16.39 18.36
CA GLY A 162 15.24 -15.35 18.28
C GLY A 162 15.27 -14.34 19.43
N VAL A 163 16.28 -14.39 20.31
CA VAL A 163 16.46 -13.49 21.46
C VAL A 163 17.92 -13.08 21.54
N VAL A 164 18.20 -11.78 21.62
CA VAL A 164 19.56 -11.29 21.87
C VAL A 164 19.87 -11.34 23.37
N ALA A 165 20.77 -12.23 23.78
CA ALA A 165 21.04 -12.54 25.16
C ALA A 165 22.54 -12.73 25.44
N ILE A 166 22.87 -13.32 26.59
CA ILE A 166 24.27 -13.46 27.01
C ILE A 166 25.05 -14.41 26.09
N GLU A 167 24.38 -15.39 25.51
CA GLU A 167 24.97 -16.37 24.60
C GLU A 167 25.50 -15.68 23.34
N ASP A 168 24.76 -14.70 22.79
CA ASP A 168 25.16 -13.92 21.61
C ASP A 168 26.32 -12.98 21.94
N PHE A 169 26.27 -12.37 23.10
CA PHE A 169 27.39 -11.53 23.56
C PHE A 169 28.68 -12.33 23.70
N LEU A 170 28.60 -13.57 24.21
CA LEU A 170 29.76 -14.45 24.27
C LEU A 170 30.23 -14.87 22.89
N ALA A 171 29.33 -15.16 21.96
CA ALA A 171 29.66 -15.48 20.56
C ALA A 171 30.35 -14.28 19.86
N LEU A 172 29.91 -13.06 20.10
CA LEU A 172 30.54 -11.86 19.59
C LEU A 172 31.97 -11.71 20.16
N LEU A 173 32.15 -11.90 21.46
CA LEU A 173 33.48 -11.84 22.08
C LEU A 173 34.44 -12.94 21.56
N GLU A 174 33.95 -14.12 21.24
CA GLU A 174 34.75 -15.20 20.65
C GLU A 174 35.24 -14.82 19.24
N ALA A 175 34.45 -14.06 18.49
CA ALA A 175 34.76 -13.61 17.14
C ALA A 175 35.59 -12.30 17.10
N TRP A 176 36.03 -11.75 18.24
CA TRP A 176 36.69 -10.45 18.36
C TRP A 176 37.93 -10.33 17.47
N GLY A 177 37.97 -9.25 16.69
CA GLY A 177 39.10 -8.90 15.82
C GLY A 177 38.72 -8.83 14.34
N PRO A 178 39.70 -8.88 13.44
CA PRO A 178 39.41 -8.76 12.02
C PRO A 178 38.65 -9.97 11.49
N CYS A 179 37.64 -9.70 10.65
CA CYS A 179 36.89 -10.73 9.97
C CYS A 179 37.81 -11.59 9.08
N PRO A 180 37.53 -12.90 8.91
CA PRO A 180 38.27 -13.72 7.99
C PRO A 180 38.08 -13.24 6.54
N GLU A 181 39.11 -13.48 5.69
CA GLU A 181 39.02 -13.08 4.29
C GLU A 181 37.85 -13.76 3.55
N PRO A 182 37.16 -13.05 2.63
CA PRO A 182 36.10 -13.64 1.82
C PRO A 182 36.58 -14.92 1.09
N PRO A 183 35.67 -15.95 0.95
CA PRO A 183 34.23 -15.96 1.13
C PRO A 183 33.73 -16.33 2.54
N ALA A 184 34.56 -16.30 3.58
CA ALA A 184 34.13 -16.64 4.93
C ALA A 184 33.12 -15.61 5.48
N GLN A 185 32.14 -16.08 6.23
CA GLN A 185 31.15 -15.22 6.88
C GLN A 185 31.67 -14.68 8.19
N CYS A 186 31.30 -13.46 8.56
CA CYS A 186 31.61 -12.80 9.81
C CYS A 186 30.30 -12.33 10.50
N PRO A 187 29.52 -13.26 11.07
CA PRO A 187 28.18 -12.93 11.59
C PRO A 187 28.21 -11.94 12.76
N ALA A 188 29.31 -11.82 13.48
CA ALA A 188 29.48 -10.93 14.62
C ALA A 188 29.92 -9.51 14.21
N ASP A 189 30.25 -9.27 12.97
CA ASP A 189 30.47 -7.93 12.38
C ASP A 189 29.09 -7.36 12.01
N LEU A 190 28.47 -6.67 12.98
CA LEU A 190 27.09 -6.22 12.88
C LEU A 190 26.96 -4.89 12.13
N ASN A 191 28.06 -4.14 12.00
CA ASN A 191 28.11 -2.89 11.23
C ASN A 191 28.66 -3.06 9.81
N GLY A 192 29.27 -4.22 9.49
CA GLY A 192 29.80 -4.56 8.16
C GLY A 192 31.11 -3.86 7.80
N ASP A 193 31.91 -3.44 8.78
CA ASP A 193 33.17 -2.73 8.53
C ASP A 193 34.40 -3.65 8.36
N GLY A 194 34.22 -4.96 8.55
CA GLY A 194 35.24 -5.98 8.43
C GLY A 194 36.01 -6.31 9.71
N GLN A 195 35.54 -5.78 10.85
CA GLN A 195 36.10 -6.06 12.16
C GLN A 195 34.98 -6.33 13.17
N VAL A 196 35.27 -7.14 14.18
CA VAL A 196 34.37 -7.30 15.33
C VAL A 196 34.97 -6.56 16.51
N GLU A 197 34.34 -5.46 16.90
CA GLU A 197 34.86 -4.55 17.90
C GLU A 197 33.77 -3.92 18.77
N LEU A 198 34.07 -2.78 19.43
CA LEU A 198 33.17 -2.15 20.38
C LEU A 198 31.84 -1.69 19.75
N ASP A 199 31.88 -1.26 18.50
CA ASP A 199 30.70 -0.74 17.80
C ASP A 199 29.67 -1.87 17.58
N ASP A 200 30.13 -3.12 17.35
CA ASP A 200 29.24 -4.29 17.25
C ASP A 200 28.62 -4.65 18.59
N ILE A 201 29.39 -4.54 19.69
CA ILE A 201 28.81 -4.70 21.04
C ILE A 201 27.69 -3.68 21.27
N LEU A 202 27.86 -2.42 20.84
CA LEU A 202 26.82 -1.40 21.03
C LEU A 202 25.56 -1.71 20.24
N ILE A 203 25.71 -2.25 19.03
CA ILE A 203 24.59 -2.71 18.20
C ILE A 203 23.89 -3.89 18.88
N LEU A 204 24.63 -4.88 19.35
CA LEU A 204 24.07 -6.03 20.06
C LEU A 204 23.28 -5.57 21.31
N LEU A 205 23.88 -4.71 22.14
CA LEU A 205 23.25 -4.21 23.36
C LEU A 205 22.00 -3.35 23.08
N ALA A 206 21.95 -2.65 21.94
CA ALA A 206 20.78 -1.88 21.53
C ALA A 206 19.57 -2.77 21.20
N ASN A 207 19.80 -4.06 20.90
CA ASN A 207 18.79 -5.05 20.55
C ASN A 207 18.60 -6.12 21.65
N TRP A 208 19.09 -5.88 22.87
CA TRP A 208 19.07 -6.82 23.97
C TRP A 208 17.64 -7.09 24.49
N GLY A 209 17.19 -8.36 24.50
CA GLY A 209 15.91 -8.80 25.09
C GLY A 209 14.97 -9.48 24.13
#